data_f847e92a36c245b6b1d6d9a483f02acb
#
_entry.id   f847e92a36c245b6b1d6d9a483f02acb
#
_cell.length_a   1.000
_cell.length_b   1.000
_cell.length_c   1.000
_cell.angle_alpha   90.00
_cell.angle_beta   90.00
_cell.angle_gamma   90.00
#
_symmetry.space_group_name_H-M   'P 1'
#
loop_
_entity.id
_entity.type
_entity.pdbx_description
1 polymer ?
#
loop_
_entity_poly.entity_id
_entity_poly.type
_entity_poly.pdbx_seq_one_letter_code
_entity_poly.pdbx_strand_id
1 'polypeptide(L)'
;MKKSFLKPFLLAALAFITFASCSNDNDTIPQIEPTYDMTGFAKGADVSWLTEMEASGKKFYNAKGTEQDCMALLRDLGVNSIRLRVWVDPSDGWCNKKDVLLKAWRAKNLGQRIMVDFHYSDSWADPGQQNIPAAWNDYKDDLEKMKAAVADHTKDVLKYLKDNGIDVEWIQIGNETRVGMLWPLGLVSNDKFGNYAALNNAGYDAAKSVYPEAQCIIHIDKGNEIGAFTWMFDGLKAAGAKWDVIGMSLYPEDDNWQKATDDCLANISTLASRYNTKVMICEIGMPWDSDNANVMMKKMVDGCKAKTECLGIFYWEPECYGGWNGYNKGAFDSNGKPTAVLDAFGSNVVK
;
A
#
# COMPACT_ATOMS: atom_id res chain seq x y z
N MET A 1 69.62 47.05 26.49
CA MET A 1 70.12 46.31 25.32
C MET A 1 68.83 45.87 24.49
N LYS A 2 68.56 46.63 23.43
CA LYS A 2 67.41 46.33 22.53
C LYS A 2 67.98 45.63 21.31
N LYS A 3 67.43 44.42 20.97
CA LYS A 3 67.73 43.75 19.72
C LYS A 3 66.46 43.83 18.85
N SER A 4 66.63 44.54 17.74
CA SER A 4 65.73 44.68 16.61
C SER A 4 65.76 43.39 15.76
N PHE A 5 64.61 42.82 15.39
CA PHE A 5 64.56 41.78 14.41
C PHE A 5 63.74 42.29 13.16
N LEU A 6 64.45 42.38 12.05
CA LEU A 6 63.94 42.64 10.71
C LEU A 6 63.15 41.44 10.25
N LYS A 7 61.99 41.72 9.67
CA LYS A 7 61.19 40.74 8.92
C LYS A 7 61.58 40.81 7.42
N PRO A 8 61.76 39.69 6.75
CA PRO A 8 61.88 39.70 5.29
C PRO A 8 60.48 39.68 4.62
N PHE A 9 60.34 40.59 3.65
CA PHE A 9 59.19 40.58 2.69
C PHE A 9 59.38 39.44 1.70
N LEU A 10 58.38 38.57 1.61
CA LEU A 10 58.31 37.56 0.54
C LEU A 10 57.39 38.09 -0.57
N LEU A 11 57.99 38.39 -1.72
CA LEU A 11 57.25 38.72 -2.95
C LEU A 11 56.64 37.44 -3.51
N ALA A 12 55.30 37.34 -3.53
CA ALA A 12 54.61 36.25 -4.23
C ALA A 12 54.34 36.69 -5.67
N ALA A 13 55.00 36.05 -6.61
CA ALA A 13 54.74 36.21 -8.02
C ALA A 13 53.41 35.48 -8.37
N LEU A 14 52.41 36.24 -8.79
CA LEU A 14 51.15 35.70 -9.34
C LEU A 14 51.40 35.22 -10.77
N ALA A 15 51.45 33.94 -11.00
CA ALA A 15 51.41 33.35 -12.34
C ALA A 15 49.93 33.30 -12.78
N PHE A 16 49.61 34.11 -13.78
CA PHE A 16 48.33 34.02 -14.52
C PHE A 16 48.37 32.79 -15.41
N ILE A 17 47.67 31.73 -15.01
CA ILE A 17 47.38 30.61 -15.90
C ILE A 17 46.09 30.96 -16.65
N THR A 18 46.23 31.33 -17.92
CA THR A 18 45.10 31.44 -18.86
C THR A 18 44.62 30.05 -19.22
N PHE A 19 43.52 29.60 -18.62
CA PHE A 19 42.79 28.45 -19.15
C PHE A 19 42.11 28.87 -20.43
N ALA A 20 42.56 28.33 -21.56
CA ALA A 20 41.77 28.34 -22.77
C ALA A 20 40.58 27.39 -22.54
N SER A 21 39.38 27.95 -22.27
CA SER A 21 38.12 27.21 -22.25
C SER A 21 37.77 26.85 -23.68
N CYS A 22 37.96 25.58 -24.07
CA CYS A 22 37.21 25.04 -25.19
C CYS A 22 35.75 24.93 -24.78
N SER A 23 34.94 25.86 -25.23
CA SER A 23 33.48 25.76 -25.14
C SER A 23 33.02 24.64 -26.07
N ASN A 24 32.77 23.45 -25.47
CA ASN A 24 31.81 22.54 -26.04
C ASN A 24 30.43 23.05 -25.60
N ASP A 25 29.78 23.83 -26.43
CA ASP A 25 28.38 24.17 -26.30
C ASP A 25 27.54 22.92 -26.54
N ASN A 26 27.54 22.00 -25.58
CA ASN A 26 26.43 21.13 -25.36
C ASN A 26 25.46 21.89 -24.46
N ASP A 27 24.63 22.74 -25.09
CA ASP A 27 23.41 23.23 -24.48
C ASP A 27 22.50 22.03 -24.14
N THR A 28 22.80 21.37 -23.04
CA THR A 28 21.82 20.45 -22.42
C THR A 28 20.70 21.35 -21.90
N ILE A 29 19.62 21.43 -22.69
CA ILE A 29 18.36 22.01 -22.23
C ILE A 29 18.08 21.37 -20.87
N PRO A 30 17.95 22.15 -19.77
CA PRO A 30 17.60 21.58 -18.48
C PRO A 30 16.35 20.73 -18.64
N GLN A 31 16.44 19.43 -18.42
CA GLN A 31 15.25 18.59 -18.38
C GLN A 31 14.43 19.04 -17.19
N ILE A 32 13.30 19.69 -17.43
CA ILE A 32 12.36 20.03 -16.38
C ILE A 32 11.77 18.71 -15.89
N GLU A 33 12.10 18.32 -14.66
CA GLU A 33 11.51 17.15 -14.02
C GLU A 33 9.98 17.34 -13.97
N PRO A 34 9.22 16.32 -14.37
CA PRO A 34 7.77 16.42 -14.34
C PRO A 34 7.28 16.58 -12.89
N THR A 35 6.30 17.45 -12.70
CA THR A 35 5.55 17.53 -11.44
C THR A 35 4.33 16.62 -11.50
N TYR A 36 3.95 16.04 -10.35
CA TYR A 36 2.88 15.07 -10.26
C TYR A 36 1.81 15.54 -9.27
N ASP A 37 0.53 15.41 -9.64
CA ASP A 37 -0.59 15.55 -8.69
C ASP A 37 -0.84 14.20 -8.03
N MET A 38 -0.53 14.11 -6.74
CA MET A 38 -0.69 12.91 -5.93
C MET A 38 -1.96 12.94 -5.07
N THR A 39 -2.83 13.94 -5.26
CA THR A 39 -4.05 14.14 -4.45
C THR A 39 -5.27 13.43 -5.02
N GLY A 40 -6.40 13.57 -4.33
CA GLY A 40 -7.72 13.12 -4.79
C GLY A 40 -7.92 11.62 -4.73
N PHE A 41 -8.58 11.05 -5.74
CA PHE A 41 -8.90 9.63 -5.80
C PHE A 41 -7.63 8.76 -5.76
N ALA A 42 -7.57 7.80 -4.82
CA ALA A 42 -6.41 6.93 -4.67
C ALA A 42 -6.33 5.92 -5.84
N LYS A 43 -5.28 6.06 -6.64
CA LYS A 43 -4.86 5.13 -7.69
C LYS A 43 -3.68 4.36 -7.13
N GLY A 44 -3.96 3.25 -6.48
CA GLY A 44 -3.01 2.57 -5.60
C GLY A 44 -2.40 1.30 -6.18
N ALA A 45 -1.26 0.93 -5.63
CA ALA A 45 -0.61 -0.37 -5.79
C ALA A 45 -0.18 -0.90 -4.43
N ASP A 46 -0.44 -2.18 -4.15
CA ASP A 46 0.26 -2.91 -3.09
C ASP A 46 1.57 -3.42 -3.68
N VAL A 47 2.68 -3.09 -3.07
CA VAL A 47 4.03 -3.49 -3.53
C VAL A 47 4.82 -4.16 -2.40
N SER A 48 4.12 -4.92 -1.60
CA SER A 48 4.69 -5.51 -0.38
C SER A 48 5.79 -6.53 -0.68
N TRP A 49 5.75 -7.23 -1.81
CA TRP A 49 6.79 -8.14 -2.26
C TRP A 49 8.01 -7.44 -2.91
N LEU A 50 7.92 -6.17 -3.22
CA LEU A 50 8.92 -5.50 -4.07
C LEU A 50 10.37 -5.66 -3.57
N THR A 51 10.62 -5.45 -2.27
CA THR A 51 11.97 -5.56 -1.70
C THR A 51 12.54 -6.97 -1.77
N GLU A 52 11.70 -8.00 -1.58
CA GLU A 52 12.07 -9.39 -1.74
C GLU A 52 12.38 -9.75 -3.20
N MET A 53 11.55 -9.26 -4.14
CA MET A 53 11.78 -9.43 -5.58
C MET A 53 13.09 -8.79 -6.03
N GLU A 54 13.35 -7.54 -5.60
CA GLU A 54 14.60 -6.83 -5.92
C GLU A 54 15.83 -7.54 -5.32
N ALA A 55 15.73 -8.02 -4.08
CA ALA A 55 16.80 -8.79 -3.44
C ALA A 55 17.08 -10.12 -4.17
N SER A 56 16.07 -10.70 -4.82
CA SER A 56 16.23 -11.89 -5.67
C SER A 56 16.80 -11.59 -7.06
N GLY A 57 17.06 -10.31 -7.38
CA GLY A 57 17.59 -9.87 -8.67
C GLY A 57 16.53 -9.55 -9.71
N LYS A 58 15.24 -9.46 -9.37
CA LYS A 58 14.20 -8.99 -10.29
C LYS A 58 14.44 -7.53 -10.62
N LYS A 59 14.23 -7.17 -11.89
CA LYS A 59 14.42 -5.84 -12.43
C LYS A 59 13.20 -5.39 -13.21
N PHE A 60 12.95 -4.10 -13.21
CA PHE A 60 11.80 -3.49 -13.86
C PHE A 60 12.24 -2.57 -14.99
N TYR A 61 11.45 -2.55 -16.05
CA TYR A 61 11.78 -1.79 -17.26
C TYR A 61 10.56 -0.98 -17.69
N ASN A 62 10.80 0.26 -18.12
CA ASN A 62 9.75 1.06 -18.76
C ASN A 62 9.42 0.53 -20.17
N ALA A 63 8.39 1.11 -20.79
CA ALA A 63 7.96 0.70 -22.13
C ALA A 63 9.08 0.77 -23.20
N LYS A 64 10.09 1.65 -23.00
CA LYS A 64 11.24 1.78 -23.90
C LYS A 64 12.32 0.70 -23.65
N GLY A 65 12.15 -0.12 -22.62
CA GLY A 65 13.12 -1.15 -22.21
C GLY A 65 14.29 -0.62 -21.37
N THR A 66 14.19 0.59 -20.84
CA THR A 66 15.18 1.13 -19.90
C THR A 66 14.85 0.64 -18.49
N GLU A 67 15.86 0.10 -17.77
CA GLU A 67 15.72 -0.28 -16.37
C GLU A 67 15.35 0.94 -15.51
N GLN A 68 14.36 0.77 -14.63
CA GLN A 68 13.84 1.85 -13.80
C GLN A 68 13.41 1.29 -12.42
N ASP A 69 13.52 2.10 -11.38
CA ASP A 69 12.93 1.80 -10.07
C ASP A 69 11.43 1.53 -10.21
N CYS A 70 10.96 0.42 -9.63
CA CYS A 70 9.58 -0.02 -9.81
C CYS A 70 8.56 1.00 -9.30
N MET A 71 8.78 1.59 -8.12
CA MET A 71 7.82 2.55 -7.56
C MET A 71 7.81 3.86 -8.34
N ALA A 72 8.96 4.30 -8.87
CA ALA A 72 9.04 5.44 -9.77
C ALA A 72 8.32 5.14 -11.11
N LEU A 73 8.48 3.93 -11.65
CA LEU A 73 7.77 3.48 -12.83
C LEU A 73 6.25 3.47 -12.63
N LEU A 74 5.78 2.93 -11.49
CA LEU A 74 4.36 2.94 -11.13
C LEU A 74 3.82 4.37 -10.98
N ARG A 75 4.57 5.29 -10.36
CA ARG A 75 4.21 6.72 -10.31
C ARG A 75 4.05 7.31 -11.72
N ASP A 76 4.99 7.05 -12.60
CA ASP A 76 4.96 7.56 -13.97
C ASP A 76 3.76 7.01 -14.76
N LEU A 77 3.28 5.80 -14.40
CA LEU A 77 2.06 5.18 -14.92
C LEU A 77 0.77 5.62 -14.21
N GLY A 78 0.88 6.57 -13.27
CA GLY A 78 -0.27 7.19 -12.63
C GLY A 78 -0.63 6.68 -11.25
N VAL A 79 0.16 5.80 -10.65
CA VAL A 79 -0.03 5.36 -9.25
C VAL A 79 0.36 6.49 -8.30
N ASN A 80 -0.58 6.93 -7.45
CA ASN A 80 -0.40 8.00 -6.49
C ASN A 80 -0.45 7.55 -5.02
N SER A 81 -0.66 6.26 -4.79
CA SER A 81 -0.79 5.70 -3.45
C SER A 81 -0.17 4.30 -3.39
N ILE A 82 0.42 3.96 -2.26
CA ILE A 82 1.08 2.66 -2.04
C ILE A 82 0.46 2.00 -0.81
N ARG A 83 0.08 0.73 -0.94
CA ARG A 83 -0.34 -0.13 0.16
C ARG A 83 0.81 -1.05 0.56
N LEU A 84 1.03 -1.21 1.86
CA LEU A 84 2.12 -2.00 2.43
C LEU A 84 1.58 -2.87 3.55
N ARG A 85 1.61 -4.21 3.37
CA ARG A 85 1.28 -5.14 4.45
C ARG A 85 2.40 -5.18 5.49
N VAL A 86 2.02 -5.40 6.73
CA VAL A 86 2.93 -5.61 7.83
C VAL A 86 2.59 -6.89 8.59
N TRP A 87 3.61 -7.72 8.80
CA TRP A 87 3.58 -8.92 9.64
C TRP A 87 4.20 -8.64 11.00
N VAL A 88 3.92 -9.49 11.99
CA VAL A 88 4.38 -9.28 13.37
C VAL A 88 5.85 -9.67 13.52
N ASP A 89 6.20 -10.92 13.24
CA ASP A 89 7.58 -11.43 13.32
C ASP A 89 7.85 -12.47 12.20
N PRO A 90 7.91 -12.03 10.93
CA PRO A 90 8.13 -12.93 9.81
C PRO A 90 9.55 -13.52 9.85
N SER A 91 9.66 -14.84 9.64
CA SER A 91 10.91 -15.60 9.77
C SER A 91 11.99 -15.20 8.77
N ASP A 92 11.60 -14.69 7.61
CA ASP A 92 12.49 -14.24 6.53
C ASP A 92 12.81 -12.73 6.58
N GLY A 93 12.12 -12.01 7.44
CA GLY A 93 12.29 -10.57 7.65
C GLY A 93 11.57 -9.67 6.64
N TRP A 94 10.93 -10.22 5.60
CA TRP A 94 10.12 -9.42 4.68
C TRP A 94 8.79 -9.01 5.32
N CYS A 95 8.29 -7.85 4.94
CA CYS A 95 7.05 -7.28 5.49
C CYS A 95 7.07 -7.03 7.02
N ASN A 96 8.22 -7.06 7.70
CA ASN A 96 8.32 -6.53 9.05
C ASN A 96 8.33 -4.99 9.04
N LYS A 97 8.22 -4.34 10.20
CA LYS A 97 8.16 -2.87 10.28
C LYS A 97 9.36 -2.13 9.66
N LYS A 98 10.55 -2.77 9.56
CA LYS A 98 11.74 -2.15 8.95
C LYS A 98 11.66 -2.20 7.43
N ASP A 99 11.22 -3.32 6.88
CA ASP A 99 10.98 -3.49 5.46
C ASP A 99 9.83 -2.58 4.98
N VAL A 100 8.76 -2.46 5.76
CA VAL A 100 7.67 -1.50 5.52
C VAL A 100 8.19 -0.07 5.50
N LEU A 101 9.05 0.33 6.46
CA LEU A 101 9.65 1.67 6.48
C LEU A 101 10.48 1.95 5.23
N LEU A 102 11.26 0.97 4.76
CA LEU A 102 12.08 1.14 3.55
C LEU A 102 11.19 1.46 2.33
N LYS A 103 10.12 0.71 2.13
CA LYS A 103 9.15 0.95 1.04
C LYS A 103 8.38 2.27 1.25
N ALA A 104 7.97 2.57 2.48
CA ALA A 104 7.29 3.81 2.81
C ALA A 104 8.16 5.06 2.54
N TRP A 105 9.46 4.99 2.78
CA TRP A 105 10.39 6.07 2.43
C TRP A 105 10.51 6.27 0.91
N ARG A 106 10.55 5.19 0.15
CA ARG A 106 10.54 5.27 -1.32
C ARG A 106 9.26 5.94 -1.81
N ALA A 107 8.09 5.50 -1.31
CA ALA A 107 6.79 6.11 -1.62
C ALA A 107 6.77 7.61 -1.29
N LYS A 108 7.18 7.99 -0.07
CA LYS A 108 7.25 9.38 0.38
C LYS A 108 8.13 10.24 -0.53
N ASN A 109 9.32 9.77 -0.89
CA ASN A 109 10.24 10.50 -1.77
C ASN A 109 9.67 10.69 -3.19
N LEU A 110 8.73 9.85 -3.60
CA LEU A 110 8.00 9.96 -4.86
C LEU A 110 6.68 10.75 -4.72
N GLY A 111 6.36 11.23 -3.52
CA GLY A 111 5.12 11.96 -3.22
C GLY A 111 3.89 11.07 -3.12
N GLN A 112 4.02 9.74 -3.13
CA GLN A 112 2.92 8.80 -3.05
C GLN A 112 2.37 8.71 -1.63
N ARG A 113 1.05 8.59 -1.50
CA ARG A 113 0.33 8.44 -0.22
C ARG A 113 0.40 7.00 0.27
N ILE A 114 0.27 6.76 1.56
CA ILE A 114 0.57 5.46 2.16
C ILE A 114 -0.64 4.90 2.88
N MET A 115 -0.94 3.63 2.58
CA MET A 115 -1.79 2.74 3.35
C MET A 115 -0.94 1.67 4.03
N VAL A 116 -1.16 1.42 5.32
CA VAL A 116 -0.56 0.30 6.05
C VAL A 116 -1.60 -0.77 6.31
N ASP A 117 -1.29 -2.00 5.92
CA ASP A 117 -2.17 -3.16 6.07
C ASP A 117 -1.64 -4.12 7.13
N PHE A 118 -2.32 -4.17 8.28
CA PHE A 118 -1.97 -5.05 9.39
C PHE A 118 -2.58 -6.43 9.20
N HIS A 119 -1.76 -7.46 8.96
CA HIS A 119 -2.22 -8.84 8.95
C HIS A 119 -2.44 -9.42 10.36
N TYR A 120 -1.75 -8.90 11.38
CA TYR A 120 -1.70 -9.45 12.74
C TYR A 120 -1.35 -10.94 12.76
N SER A 121 -0.42 -11.32 11.93
CA SER A 121 0.11 -12.67 11.77
C SER A 121 1.62 -12.59 11.47
N ASP A 122 2.35 -13.69 11.57
CA ASP A 122 3.76 -13.77 11.13
C ASP A 122 3.88 -14.08 9.62
N SER A 123 2.74 -14.30 8.96
CA SER A 123 2.64 -14.61 7.54
C SER A 123 1.25 -14.19 7.01
N TRP A 124 0.81 -14.83 5.93
CA TRP A 124 -0.47 -14.53 5.30
C TRP A 124 -1.64 -14.63 6.27
N ALA A 125 -2.49 -13.59 6.25
CA ALA A 125 -3.83 -13.59 6.80
C ALA A 125 -4.80 -13.34 5.62
N ASP A 126 -5.71 -14.28 5.38
CA ASP A 126 -6.66 -14.30 4.27
C ASP A 126 -7.96 -15.01 4.71
N PRO A 127 -8.99 -15.10 3.83
CA PRO A 127 -10.26 -15.72 4.22
C PRO A 127 -10.17 -17.19 4.64
N GLY A 128 -9.08 -17.88 4.35
CA GLY A 128 -8.82 -19.29 4.72
C GLY A 128 -7.96 -19.43 5.98
N GLN A 129 -7.28 -18.37 6.42
CA GLN A 129 -6.38 -18.42 7.58
C GLN A 129 -6.20 -17.05 8.23
N GLN A 130 -6.32 -17.03 9.56
CA GLN A 130 -6.13 -15.84 10.40
C GLN A 130 -5.33 -16.25 11.64
N ASN A 131 -4.08 -16.70 11.39
CA ASN A 131 -3.25 -17.33 12.40
C ASN A 131 -2.77 -16.31 13.44
N ILE A 132 -2.82 -16.70 14.73
CA ILE A 132 -2.21 -15.93 15.81
C ILE A 132 -0.69 -15.97 15.63
N PRO A 133 0.02 -14.82 15.72
CA PRO A 133 1.49 -14.79 15.72
C PRO A 133 2.08 -15.67 16.83
N ALA A 134 3.22 -16.28 16.58
CA ALA A 134 3.87 -17.18 17.55
C ALA A 134 4.10 -16.49 18.91
N ALA A 135 4.47 -15.22 18.90
CA ALA A 135 4.68 -14.42 20.11
C ALA A 135 3.41 -14.21 20.97
N TRP A 136 2.21 -14.42 20.38
CA TRP A 136 0.92 -14.18 21.04
C TRP A 136 0.19 -15.50 21.36
N ASN A 137 0.78 -16.66 21.13
CA ASN A 137 0.14 -17.96 21.34
C ASN A 137 -0.37 -18.18 22.78
N ASP A 138 0.31 -17.61 23.77
CA ASP A 138 -0.12 -17.68 25.16
C ASP A 138 -1.40 -16.86 25.46
N TYR A 139 -1.84 -16.03 24.49
CA TYR A 139 -3.02 -15.18 24.61
C TYR A 139 -4.24 -15.71 23.86
N LYS A 140 -4.11 -16.87 23.21
CA LYS A 140 -5.16 -17.44 22.32
C LYS A 140 -6.54 -17.62 22.95
N ASP A 141 -6.59 -17.73 24.29
CA ASP A 141 -7.82 -17.90 25.09
C ASP A 141 -8.07 -16.69 26.01
N ASP A 142 -7.28 -15.60 25.90
CA ASP A 142 -7.35 -14.41 26.76
C ASP A 142 -7.58 -13.15 25.88
N LEU A 143 -8.85 -12.73 25.80
CA LEU A 143 -9.25 -11.60 24.97
C LEU A 143 -8.54 -10.29 25.37
N GLU A 144 -8.37 -10.04 26.67
CA GLU A 144 -7.77 -8.78 27.11
C GLU A 144 -6.28 -8.70 26.80
N LYS A 145 -5.54 -9.81 26.94
CA LYS A 145 -4.14 -9.85 26.52
C LYS A 145 -3.99 -9.77 24.99
N MET A 146 -4.88 -10.42 24.24
CA MET A 146 -4.85 -10.35 22.77
C MET A 146 -5.15 -8.92 22.27
N LYS A 147 -6.14 -8.23 22.87
CA LYS A 147 -6.41 -6.80 22.59
C LYS A 147 -5.18 -5.93 22.86
N ALA A 148 -4.50 -6.17 23.99
CA ALA A 148 -3.27 -5.44 24.32
C ALA A 148 -2.19 -5.70 23.27
N ALA A 149 -1.97 -6.95 22.85
CA ALA A 149 -0.99 -7.31 21.83
C ALA A 149 -1.29 -6.64 20.46
N VAL A 150 -2.56 -6.64 20.04
CA VAL A 150 -3.01 -5.93 18.82
C VAL A 150 -2.72 -4.42 18.95
N ALA A 151 -3.09 -3.81 20.06
CA ALA A 151 -2.88 -2.37 20.26
C ALA A 151 -1.38 -2.01 20.31
N ASP A 152 -0.58 -2.79 21.01
CA ASP A 152 0.85 -2.53 21.17
C ASP A 152 1.59 -2.70 19.85
N HIS A 153 1.30 -3.76 19.07
CA HIS A 153 1.89 -3.95 17.74
C HIS A 153 1.49 -2.82 16.78
N THR A 154 0.22 -2.44 16.77
CA THR A 154 -0.27 -1.33 15.93
C THR A 154 0.46 -0.02 16.28
N LYS A 155 0.58 0.30 17.56
CA LYS A 155 1.32 1.50 18.02
C LYS A 155 2.80 1.42 17.69
N ASP A 156 3.44 0.27 17.91
CA ASP A 156 4.87 0.09 17.65
C ASP A 156 5.21 0.35 16.18
N VAL A 157 4.47 -0.26 15.26
CA VAL A 157 4.66 -0.06 13.82
C VAL A 157 4.38 1.38 13.42
N LEU A 158 3.20 1.90 13.76
CA LEU A 158 2.80 3.25 13.32
C LEU A 158 3.67 4.34 13.94
N LYS A 159 4.05 4.19 15.22
CA LYS A 159 4.98 5.12 15.85
C LYS A 159 6.36 5.06 15.22
N TYR A 160 6.85 3.87 14.87
CA TYR A 160 8.12 3.70 14.16
C TYR A 160 8.11 4.41 12.80
N LEU A 161 7.02 4.31 12.04
CA LEU A 161 6.85 5.05 10.78
C LEU A 161 6.82 6.57 11.02
N LYS A 162 6.02 7.02 11.99
CA LYS A 162 5.87 8.45 12.31
C LYS A 162 7.17 9.10 12.78
N ASP A 163 7.91 8.42 13.66
CA ASP A 163 9.19 8.90 14.18
C ASP A 163 10.26 9.01 13.06
N ASN A 164 10.08 8.26 11.96
CA ASN A 164 10.89 8.35 10.75
C ASN A 164 10.28 9.27 9.67
N GLY A 165 9.30 10.10 10.05
CA GLY A 165 8.72 11.15 9.21
C GLY A 165 7.82 10.62 8.10
N ILE A 166 7.24 9.43 8.23
CA ILE A 166 6.24 8.90 7.30
C ILE A 166 4.85 9.37 7.74
N ASP A 167 4.07 9.88 6.80
CA ASP A 167 2.66 10.15 6.96
C ASP A 167 1.85 8.97 6.42
N VAL A 168 0.88 8.48 7.20
CA VAL A 168 -0.02 7.39 6.82
C VAL A 168 -1.43 7.93 6.70
N GLU A 169 -2.05 7.73 5.53
CA GLU A 169 -3.40 8.23 5.26
C GLU A 169 -4.47 7.19 5.58
N TRP A 170 -4.17 5.91 5.34
CA TRP A 170 -5.10 4.80 5.62
C TRP A 170 -4.42 3.69 6.41
N ILE A 171 -5.18 3.08 7.32
CA ILE A 171 -4.71 1.99 8.17
C ILE A 171 -5.75 0.87 8.13
N GLN A 172 -5.36 -0.27 7.61
CA GLN A 172 -6.19 -1.44 7.53
C GLN A 172 -5.99 -2.29 8.78
N ILE A 173 -7.09 -2.54 9.52
CA ILE A 173 -7.09 -3.30 10.78
C ILE A 173 -7.51 -4.75 10.48
N GLY A 174 -6.52 -5.57 10.18
CA GLY A 174 -6.71 -6.93 9.67
C GLY A 174 -6.87 -6.98 8.15
N ASN A 175 -6.44 -8.08 7.53
CA ASN A 175 -6.56 -8.34 6.10
C ASN A 175 -7.62 -9.41 5.83
N GLU A 176 -8.55 -9.14 4.92
CA GLU A 176 -9.63 -10.04 4.44
C GLU A 176 -10.35 -10.79 5.56
N THR A 177 -10.78 -10.07 6.56
CA THR A 177 -11.32 -10.59 7.83
C THR A 177 -12.82 -10.96 7.77
N ARG A 178 -13.31 -11.50 6.63
CA ARG A 178 -14.72 -11.83 6.38
C ARG A 178 -15.36 -12.71 7.47
N VAL A 179 -14.59 -13.50 8.18
CA VAL A 179 -15.06 -14.31 9.31
C VAL A 179 -14.25 -14.02 10.58
N GLY A 180 -13.76 -12.79 10.73
CA GLY A 180 -12.96 -12.35 11.89
C GLY A 180 -11.47 -12.53 11.68
N MET A 181 -10.67 -12.26 12.73
CA MET A 181 -9.21 -12.28 12.74
C MET A 181 -8.67 -13.04 13.96
N LEU A 182 -7.39 -13.44 13.94
CA LEU A 182 -6.72 -14.07 15.09
C LEU A 182 -7.48 -15.29 15.63
N TRP A 183 -7.66 -16.28 14.76
CA TRP A 183 -8.42 -17.48 15.11
C TRP A 183 -7.69 -18.40 16.12
N PRO A 184 -8.46 -19.07 17.01
CA PRO A 184 -9.93 -19.13 17.10
C PRO A 184 -10.58 -17.97 17.86
N LEU A 185 -9.81 -17.12 18.57
CA LEU A 185 -10.34 -16.14 19.54
C LEU A 185 -11.27 -15.10 18.89
N GLY A 186 -10.87 -14.54 17.75
CA GLY A 186 -11.65 -13.54 17.01
C GLY A 186 -12.45 -14.13 15.85
N LEU A 187 -12.56 -15.47 15.74
CA LEU A 187 -13.37 -16.11 14.71
C LEU A 187 -14.86 -15.80 14.93
N VAL A 188 -15.50 -15.25 13.90
CA VAL A 188 -16.94 -15.05 13.89
C VAL A 188 -17.64 -16.35 13.53
N SER A 189 -18.27 -16.96 14.50
CA SER A 189 -19.07 -18.18 14.33
C SER A 189 -20.40 -18.04 15.10
N ASN A 190 -21.47 -18.59 14.53
CA ASN A 190 -22.82 -18.50 15.13
C ASN A 190 -23.20 -17.03 15.47
N ASP A 191 -22.90 -16.09 14.59
CA ASP A 191 -23.17 -14.65 14.71
C ASP A 191 -22.60 -14.00 16.00
N LYS A 192 -21.47 -14.53 16.51
CA LYS A 192 -20.77 -13.98 17.66
C LYS A 192 -19.66 -13.02 17.21
N PHE A 193 -20.00 -11.75 17.03
CA PHE A 193 -19.08 -10.71 16.56
C PHE A 193 -18.27 -10.04 17.67
N GLY A 194 -18.60 -10.25 18.96
CA GLY A 194 -18.05 -9.48 20.08
C GLY A 194 -16.53 -9.50 20.18
N ASN A 195 -15.91 -10.68 20.09
CA ASN A 195 -14.45 -10.79 20.19
C ASN A 195 -13.76 -10.10 19.02
N TYR A 196 -14.23 -10.33 17.79
CA TYR A 196 -13.68 -9.66 16.62
C TYR A 196 -13.82 -8.14 16.72
N ALA A 197 -15.01 -7.64 17.08
CA ALA A 197 -15.23 -6.21 17.29
C ALA A 197 -14.29 -5.62 18.34
N ALA A 198 -14.05 -6.33 19.45
CA ALA A 198 -13.14 -5.90 20.51
C ALA A 198 -11.67 -5.83 20.04
N LEU A 199 -11.21 -6.83 19.26
CA LEU A 199 -9.86 -6.87 18.67
C LEU A 199 -9.68 -5.75 17.63
N ASN A 200 -10.66 -5.59 16.73
CA ASN A 200 -10.67 -4.48 15.78
C ASN A 200 -10.61 -3.12 16.47
N ASN A 201 -11.42 -2.91 17.52
CA ASN A 201 -11.43 -1.64 18.25
C ASN A 201 -10.10 -1.35 18.93
N ALA A 202 -9.41 -2.37 19.44
CA ALA A 202 -8.08 -2.23 20.01
C ALA A 202 -7.07 -1.70 18.97
N GLY A 203 -7.10 -2.25 17.75
CA GLY A 203 -6.29 -1.77 16.62
C GLY A 203 -6.70 -0.36 16.18
N TYR A 204 -8.00 -0.10 16.04
CA TYR A 204 -8.55 1.20 15.66
C TYR A 204 -8.11 2.30 16.65
N ASP A 205 -8.32 2.11 17.95
CA ASP A 205 -7.97 3.10 18.96
C ASP A 205 -6.46 3.33 19.04
N ALA A 206 -5.67 2.26 18.86
CA ALA A 206 -4.22 2.34 18.77
C ALA A 206 -3.78 3.16 17.56
N ALA A 207 -4.34 2.91 16.37
CA ALA A 207 -4.07 3.65 15.15
C ALA A 207 -4.39 5.13 15.31
N LYS A 208 -5.59 5.46 15.80
CA LYS A 208 -6.01 6.86 16.05
C LYS A 208 -5.17 7.57 17.10
N SER A 209 -4.59 6.85 18.05
CA SER A 209 -3.67 7.45 19.04
C SER A 209 -2.35 7.94 18.43
N VAL A 210 -1.92 7.37 17.29
CA VAL A 210 -0.68 7.75 16.58
C VAL A 210 -0.98 8.69 15.42
N TYR A 211 -1.95 8.35 14.57
CA TYR A 211 -2.41 9.11 13.41
C TYR A 211 -3.90 9.44 13.54
N PRO A 212 -4.28 10.50 14.26
CA PRO A 212 -5.69 10.82 14.51
C PRO A 212 -6.52 11.03 13.24
N GLU A 213 -5.88 11.56 12.18
CA GLU A 213 -6.54 11.87 10.90
C GLU A 213 -6.57 10.69 9.92
N ALA A 214 -5.74 9.66 10.13
CA ALA A 214 -5.74 8.50 9.26
C ALA A 214 -7.07 7.74 9.33
N GLN A 215 -7.56 7.28 8.18
CA GLN A 215 -8.81 6.54 8.10
C GLN A 215 -8.57 5.05 8.31
N CYS A 216 -9.27 4.47 9.30
CA CYS A 216 -9.16 3.04 9.62
C CYS A 216 -10.15 2.22 8.79
N ILE A 217 -9.66 1.13 8.19
CA ILE A 217 -10.40 0.29 7.26
C ILE A 217 -10.64 -1.08 7.89
N ILE A 218 -11.88 -1.59 7.80
CA ILE A 218 -12.16 -3.02 7.92
C ILE A 218 -12.24 -3.58 6.50
N HIS A 219 -11.39 -4.56 6.19
CA HIS A 219 -11.25 -5.15 4.86
C HIS A 219 -11.74 -6.58 4.82
N ILE A 220 -12.62 -6.88 3.86
CA ILE A 220 -13.09 -8.24 3.57
C ILE A 220 -13.05 -8.53 2.06
N ASP A 221 -12.94 -9.80 1.72
CA ASP A 221 -12.93 -10.30 0.35
C ASP A 221 -14.31 -10.26 -0.34
N LYS A 222 -14.36 -10.66 -1.61
CA LYS A 222 -15.59 -10.85 -2.40
C LYS A 222 -16.45 -9.59 -2.57
N GLY A 223 -15.85 -8.49 -3.01
CA GLY A 223 -16.50 -7.20 -3.20
C GLY A 223 -17.79 -7.24 -4.04
N ASN A 224 -17.98 -8.29 -4.86
CA ASN A 224 -19.19 -8.53 -5.65
C ASN A 224 -20.34 -9.23 -4.86
N GLU A 225 -20.09 -9.72 -3.64
CA GLU A 225 -21.10 -10.46 -2.85
C GLU A 225 -21.68 -9.59 -1.72
N ILE A 226 -22.70 -8.80 -2.01
CA ILE A 226 -23.34 -7.88 -1.04
C ILE A 226 -23.77 -8.56 0.27
N GLY A 227 -24.20 -9.83 0.19
CA GLY A 227 -24.64 -10.60 1.38
C GLY A 227 -23.53 -10.82 2.40
N ALA A 228 -22.29 -11.04 1.94
CA ALA A 228 -21.14 -11.20 2.84
C ALA A 228 -20.87 -9.89 3.61
N PHE A 229 -20.92 -8.76 2.91
CA PHE A 229 -20.71 -7.44 3.52
C PHE A 229 -21.82 -7.06 4.49
N THR A 230 -23.08 -7.24 4.11
CA THR A 230 -24.21 -6.88 4.99
C THR A 230 -24.24 -7.75 6.24
N TRP A 231 -24.00 -9.05 6.12
CA TRP A 231 -23.88 -9.93 7.27
C TRP A 231 -22.77 -9.48 8.23
N MET A 232 -21.56 -9.23 7.69
CA MET A 232 -20.42 -8.85 8.51
C MET A 232 -20.63 -7.47 9.17
N PHE A 233 -20.96 -6.44 8.39
CA PHE A 233 -21.04 -5.08 8.91
C PHE A 233 -22.28 -4.81 9.76
N ASP A 234 -23.40 -5.52 9.55
CA ASP A 234 -24.56 -5.49 10.47
C ASP A 234 -24.18 -6.08 11.84
N GLY A 235 -23.50 -7.24 11.84
CA GLY A 235 -23.01 -7.87 13.07
C GLY A 235 -21.97 -7.04 13.81
N LEU A 236 -21.00 -6.47 13.09
CA LEU A 236 -19.99 -5.59 13.66
C LEU A 236 -20.59 -4.31 14.24
N LYS A 237 -21.54 -3.68 13.55
CA LYS A 237 -22.26 -2.51 14.03
C LYS A 237 -23.03 -2.82 15.33
N ALA A 238 -23.71 -3.96 15.37
CA ALA A 238 -24.42 -4.41 16.57
C ALA A 238 -23.47 -4.71 17.73
N ALA A 239 -22.25 -5.20 17.43
CA ALA A 239 -21.21 -5.45 18.44
C ALA A 239 -20.38 -4.20 18.83
N GLY A 240 -20.67 -3.03 18.25
CA GLY A 240 -20.00 -1.78 18.57
C GLY A 240 -18.59 -1.65 17.99
N ALA A 241 -18.33 -2.29 16.84
CA ALA A 241 -17.07 -2.13 16.11
C ALA A 241 -16.94 -0.72 15.52
N LYS A 242 -15.70 -0.25 15.39
CA LYS A 242 -15.32 1.07 14.85
C LYS A 242 -14.64 0.89 13.51
N TRP A 243 -15.00 1.70 12.54
CA TRP A 243 -14.31 1.84 11.24
C TRP A 243 -14.63 3.19 10.62
N ASP A 244 -13.77 3.66 9.73
CA ASP A 244 -14.01 4.87 8.93
C ASP A 244 -14.35 4.50 7.47
N VAL A 245 -13.80 3.38 6.97
CA VAL A 245 -13.91 2.93 5.58
C VAL A 245 -14.19 1.44 5.52
N ILE A 246 -15.02 1.02 4.58
CA ILE A 246 -15.20 -0.39 4.21
C ILE A 246 -14.23 -0.73 3.09
N GLY A 247 -13.34 -1.68 3.32
CA GLY A 247 -12.39 -2.22 2.33
C GLY A 247 -12.92 -3.46 1.65
N MET A 248 -12.65 -3.59 0.34
CA MET A 248 -13.12 -4.69 -0.51
C MET A 248 -11.97 -5.27 -1.33
N SER A 249 -11.91 -6.60 -1.50
CA SER A 249 -11.12 -7.24 -2.56
C SER A 249 -12.02 -7.65 -3.72
N LEU A 250 -11.48 -7.61 -4.94
CA LEU A 250 -12.14 -8.10 -6.13
C LEU A 250 -11.16 -8.81 -7.08
N TYR A 251 -11.32 -10.12 -7.25
CA TYR A 251 -10.50 -10.93 -8.14
C TYR A 251 -11.42 -11.70 -9.13
N PRO A 252 -11.88 -11.04 -10.21
CA PRO A 252 -12.72 -11.69 -11.19
C PRO A 252 -11.91 -12.62 -12.09
N GLU A 253 -12.62 -13.60 -12.68
CA GLU A 253 -12.09 -14.49 -13.71
C GLU A 253 -12.63 -14.10 -15.09
N ASP A 254 -12.05 -14.63 -16.16
CA ASP A 254 -12.38 -14.27 -17.54
C ASP A 254 -13.86 -14.49 -17.92
N ASP A 255 -14.50 -15.48 -17.32
CA ASP A 255 -15.89 -15.84 -17.61
C ASP A 255 -16.93 -15.04 -16.82
N ASN A 256 -16.51 -14.30 -15.78
CA ASN A 256 -17.45 -13.61 -14.89
C ASN A 256 -17.14 -12.11 -14.65
N TRP A 257 -16.07 -11.58 -15.21
CA TRP A 257 -15.57 -10.25 -14.84
C TRP A 257 -16.58 -9.13 -15.03
N GLN A 258 -17.41 -9.16 -16.09
CA GLN A 258 -18.42 -8.13 -16.33
C GLN A 258 -19.38 -8.04 -15.16
N LYS A 259 -19.97 -9.21 -14.79
CA LYS A 259 -20.93 -9.28 -13.70
C LYS A 259 -20.27 -8.96 -12.35
N ALA A 260 -19.11 -9.51 -12.08
CA ALA A 260 -18.39 -9.27 -10.83
C ALA A 260 -18.07 -7.79 -10.63
N THR A 261 -17.63 -7.08 -11.67
CA THR A 261 -17.36 -5.64 -11.60
C THR A 261 -18.63 -4.81 -11.46
N ASP A 262 -19.73 -5.15 -12.17
CA ASP A 262 -21.02 -4.45 -12.04
C ASP A 262 -21.59 -4.60 -10.63
N ASP A 263 -21.59 -5.82 -10.09
CA ASP A 263 -22.05 -6.09 -8.72
C ASP A 263 -21.19 -5.33 -7.69
N CYS A 264 -19.86 -5.36 -7.84
CA CYS A 264 -18.94 -4.65 -6.93
C CYS A 264 -19.19 -3.13 -6.94
N LEU A 265 -19.31 -2.53 -8.13
CA LEU A 265 -19.62 -1.11 -8.27
C LEU A 265 -20.98 -0.74 -7.67
N ALA A 266 -22.00 -1.61 -7.80
CA ALA A 266 -23.30 -1.41 -7.15
C ALA A 266 -23.19 -1.52 -5.62
N ASN A 267 -22.39 -2.47 -5.14
CA ASN A 267 -22.19 -2.72 -3.71
C ASN A 267 -21.51 -1.54 -3.02
N ILE A 268 -20.56 -0.82 -3.68
CA ILE A 268 -19.95 0.40 -3.15
C ILE A 268 -21.03 1.40 -2.71
N SER A 269 -21.98 1.75 -3.59
CA SER A 269 -23.02 2.74 -3.26
C SER A 269 -24.00 2.21 -2.21
N THR A 270 -24.33 0.91 -2.28
CA THR A 270 -25.23 0.27 -1.30
C THR A 270 -24.62 0.32 0.11
N LEU A 271 -23.36 -0.06 0.26
CA LEU A 271 -22.67 -0.11 1.55
C LEU A 271 -22.43 1.29 2.11
N ALA A 272 -21.98 2.22 1.28
CA ALA A 272 -21.78 3.60 1.68
C ALA A 272 -23.06 4.22 2.23
N SER A 273 -24.20 4.02 1.56
CA SER A 273 -25.50 4.50 2.01
C SER A 273 -25.97 3.81 3.29
N ARG A 274 -25.85 2.45 3.36
CA ARG A 274 -26.35 1.67 4.52
C ARG A 274 -25.62 2.00 5.82
N TYR A 275 -24.31 2.21 5.73
CA TYR A 275 -23.47 2.39 6.92
C TYR A 275 -23.02 3.85 7.11
N ASN A 276 -23.40 4.77 6.23
CA ASN A 276 -22.98 6.17 6.21
C ASN A 276 -21.45 6.28 6.31
N THR A 277 -20.74 5.60 5.40
CA THR A 277 -19.27 5.46 5.41
C THR A 277 -18.70 5.60 4.00
N LYS A 278 -17.40 5.71 3.89
CA LYS A 278 -16.69 5.58 2.61
C LYS A 278 -16.34 4.12 2.32
N VAL A 279 -16.03 3.85 1.05
CA VAL A 279 -15.63 2.52 0.58
C VAL A 279 -14.32 2.64 -0.19
N MET A 280 -13.52 1.60 -0.18
CA MET A 280 -12.26 1.52 -0.93
C MET A 280 -12.07 0.10 -1.47
N ILE A 281 -11.62 -0.01 -2.72
CA ILE A 281 -11.13 -1.29 -3.23
C ILE A 281 -9.68 -1.43 -2.79
N CYS A 282 -9.46 -2.23 -1.74
CA CYS A 282 -8.15 -2.44 -1.14
C CYS A 282 -7.29 -3.40 -1.96
N GLU A 283 -7.94 -4.31 -2.71
CA GLU A 283 -7.25 -5.24 -3.59
C GLU A 283 -8.07 -5.50 -4.85
N ILE A 284 -7.36 -5.49 -5.97
CA ILE A 284 -7.90 -5.95 -7.26
C ILE A 284 -6.79 -6.57 -8.09
N GLY A 285 -7.11 -7.57 -8.87
CA GLY A 285 -6.20 -8.19 -9.83
C GLY A 285 -6.94 -9.19 -10.72
N MET A 286 -6.35 -9.43 -11.90
CA MET A 286 -6.81 -10.43 -12.87
C MET A 286 -5.57 -11.03 -13.55
N PRO A 287 -5.61 -12.25 -14.09
CA PRO A 287 -4.45 -12.83 -14.76
C PRO A 287 -3.82 -11.84 -15.75
N TRP A 288 -2.50 -11.65 -15.65
CA TRP A 288 -1.77 -10.60 -16.37
C TRP A 288 -1.82 -10.74 -17.89
N ASP A 289 -2.04 -11.96 -18.37
CA ASP A 289 -2.12 -12.37 -19.77
C ASP A 289 -3.57 -12.52 -20.28
N SER A 290 -4.56 -12.16 -19.44
CA SER A 290 -5.95 -12.13 -19.88
C SER A 290 -6.22 -10.96 -20.82
N ASP A 291 -6.88 -11.22 -21.93
CA ASP A 291 -7.35 -10.19 -22.89
C ASP A 291 -8.35 -9.21 -22.24
N ASN A 292 -8.99 -9.62 -21.15
CA ASN A 292 -9.99 -8.84 -20.43
C ASN A 292 -9.41 -7.96 -19.30
N ALA A 293 -8.17 -8.22 -18.85
CA ALA A 293 -7.61 -7.57 -17.67
C ALA A 293 -7.57 -6.03 -17.79
N ASN A 294 -7.14 -5.50 -18.94
CA ASN A 294 -7.12 -4.05 -19.19
C ASN A 294 -8.53 -3.43 -19.17
N VAL A 295 -9.50 -4.07 -19.86
CA VAL A 295 -10.88 -3.58 -19.93
C VAL A 295 -11.55 -3.63 -18.57
N MET A 296 -11.34 -4.72 -17.81
CA MET A 296 -11.82 -4.90 -16.44
C MET A 296 -11.26 -3.79 -15.52
N MET A 297 -9.95 -3.59 -15.54
CA MET A 297 -9.30 -2.60 -14.68
C MET A 297 -9.76 -1.17 -15.02
N LYS A 298 -9.85 -0.84 -16.31
CA LYS A 298 -10.38 0.46 -16.75
C LYS A 298 -11.82 0.68 -16.28
N LYS A 299 -12.69 -0.32 -16.42
CA LYS A 299 -14.08 -0.26 -15.95
C LYS A 299 -14.13 0.01 -14.44
N MET A 300 -13.31 -0.69 -13.66
CA MET A 300 -13.28 -0.52 -12.21
C MET A 300 -12.73 0.84 -11.79
N VAL A 301 -11.62 1.31 -12.38
CA VAL A 301 -11.07 2.64 -12.07
C VAL A 301 -12.07 3.75 -12.40
N ASP A 302 -12.64 3.74 -13.62
CA ASP A 302 -13.61 4.75 -14.06
C ASP A 302 -14.88 4.70 -13.20
N GLY A 303 -15.40 3.50 -12.92
CA GLY A 303 -16.60 3.30 -12.12
C GLY A 303 -16.43 3.71 -10.65
N CYS A 304 -15.29 3.41 -10.04
CA CYS A 304 -14.95 3.84 -8.68
C CYS A 304 -14.76 5.36 -8.62
N LYS A 305 -14.02 5.94 -9.57
CA LYS A 305 -13.77 7.38 -9.64
C LYS A 305 -15.04 8.22 -9.84
N ALA A 306 -16.05 7.65 -10.51
CA ALA A 306 -17.36 8.31 -10.70
C ALA A 306 -18.20 8.37 -9.40
N LYS A 307 -17.80 7.67 -8.34
CA LYS A 307 -18.53 7.56 -7.07
C LYS A 307 -17.81 8.35 -5.99
N THR A 308 -18.42 9.42 -5.50
CA THR A 308 -17.83 10.26 -4.44
C THR A 308 -17.66 9.55 -3.11
N GLU A 309 -18.37 8.45 -2.91
CA GLU A 309 -18.25 7.54 -1.75
C GLU A 309 -17.07 6.58 -1.85
N CYS A 310 -16.47 6.39 -3.04
CA CYS A 310 -15.29 5.54 -3.23
C CYS A 310 -14.00 6.36 -3.14
N LEU A 311 -13.14 6.03 -2.20
CA LEU A 311 -11.90 6.77 -1.96
C LEU A 311 -10.78 6.39 -2.93
N GLY A 312 -10.79 5.16 -3.44
CA GLY A 312 -9.72 4.67 -4.30
C GLY A 312 -9.81 3.18 -4.62
N ILE A 313 -8.80 2.75 -5.38
CA ILE A 313 -8.62 1.38 -5.83
C ILE A 313 -7.13 1.04 -5.81
N PHE A 314 -6.76 -0.09 -5.22
CA PHE A 314 -5.39 -0.58 -5.12
C PHE A 314 -5.23 -1.89 -5.90
N TYR A 315 -4.35 -1.87 -6.90
CA TYR A 315 -3.94 -3.10 -7.57
C TYR A 315 -3.03 -3.90 -6.63
N TRP A 316 -3.31 -5.19 -6.43
CA TRP A 316 -2.53 -6.03 -5.53
C TRP A 316 -1.33 -6.63 -6.25
N GLU A 317 -0.12 -6.33 -5.76
CA GLU A 317 1.18 -6.78 -6.25
C GLU A 317 1.31 -6.68 -7.78
N PRO A 318 1.06 -5.48 -8.39
CA PRO A 318 1.14 -5.33 -9.84
C PRO A 318 2.52 -5.68 -10.38
N GLU A 319 3.58 -5.48 -9.61
CA GLU A 319 4.97 -5.72 -10.00
C GLU A 319 5.33 -7.20 -10.13
N CYS A 320 4.49 -8.11 -9.64
CA CYS A 320 4.74 -9.55 -9.75
C CYS A 320 4.77 -10.01 -11.20
N TYR A 321 5.86 -10.67 -11.58
CA TYR A 321 6.02 -11.27 -12.90
C TYR A 321 6.87 -12.55 -12.87
N GLY A 322 6.79 -13.33 -13.96
CA GLY A 322 7.56 -14.57 -14.12
C GLY A 322 7.20 -15.63 -13.08
N GLY A 323 5.93 -15.67 -12.64
CA GLY A 323 5.43 -16.67 -11.70
C GLY A 323 5.95 -16.49 -10.27
N TRP A 324 6.27 -15.27 -9.85
CA TRP A 324 6.73 -14.98 -8.50
C TRP A 324 5.77 -15.55 -7.45
N ASN A 325 6.27 -16.40 -6.56
CA ASN A 325 5.48 -17.11 -5.53
C ASN A 325 4.19 -17.78 -6.05
N GLY A 326 4.17 -18.16 -7.34
CA GLY A 326 2.99 -18.76 -7.97
C GLY A 326 1.87 -17.77 -8.31
N TYR A 327 2.06 -16.47 -8.07
CA TYR A 327 1.08 -15.45 -8.38
C TYR A 327 1.11 -15.07 -9.88
N ASN A 328 -0.06 -15.01 -10.50
CA ASN A 328 -0.22 -14.74 -11.93
C ASN A 328 -1.13 -13.55 -12.23
N LYS A 329 -1.55 -12.78 -11.22
CA LYS A 329 -2.45 -11.63 -11.41
C LYS A 329 -1.73 -10.29 -11.27
N GLY A 330 -0.40 -10.24 -11.51
CA GLY A 330 0.36 -8.99 -11.59
C GLY A 330 -0.02 -8.15 -12.82
N ALA A 331 0.72 -7.08 -13.07
CA ALA A 331 0.49 -6.20 -14.21
C ALA A 331 1.79 -5.92 -15.01
N PHE A 332 2.79 -6.79 -14.85
CA PHE A 332 4.02 -6.79 -15.61
C PHE A 332 4.15 -8.09 -16.41
N ASP A 333 4.73 -7.98 -17.61
CA ASP A 333 5.01 -9.13 -18.48
C ASP A 333 6.19 -9.96 -17.94
N SER A 334 6.47 -11.09 -18.59
CA SER A 334 7.56 -11.99 -18.21
C SER A 334 8.96 -11.35 -18.25
N ASN A 335 9.11 -10.17 -18.86
CA ASN A 335 10.35 -9.42 -18.98
C ASN A 335 10.44 -8.25 -17.99
N GLY A 336 9.50 -8.11 -17.08
CA GLY A 336 9.47 -7.03 -16.11
C GLY A 336 9.05 -5.67 -16.70
N LYS A 337 8.26 -5.66 -17.78
CA LYS A 337 7.67 -4.45 -18.37
C LYS A 337 6.20 -4.35 -18.00
N PRO A 338 5.67 -3.14 -17.74
CA PRO A 338 4.25 -2.96 -17.45
C PRO A 338 3.40 -3.36 -18.66
N THR A 339 2.28 -4.00 -18.39
CA THR A 339 1.24 -4.30 -19.38
C THR A 339 0.26 -3.13 -19.49
N ALA A 340 -0.60 -3.15 -20.50
CA ALA A 340 -1.64 -2.15 -20.70
C ALA A 340 -2.68 -2.08 -19.55
N VAL A 341 -2.69 -3.03 -18.62
CA VAL A 341 -3.56 -3.02 -17.44
C VAL A 341 -3.34 -1.78 -16.58
N LEU A 342 -2.10 -1.32 -16.47
CA LEU A 342 -1.74 -0.12 -15.69
C LEU A 342 -2.12 1.20 -16.37
N ASP A 343 -2.43 1.20 -17.68
CA ASP A 343 -2.91 2.38 -18.40
C ASP A 343 -4.25 2.91 -17.83
N ALA A 344 -5.01 2.03 -17.14
CA ALA A 344 -6.26 2.39 -16.47
C ALA A 344 -6.09 3.51 -15.43
N PHE A 345 -4.94 3.65 -14.81
CA PHE A 345 -4.68 4.71 -13.82
C PHE A 345 -4.50 6.09 -14.47
N GLY A 346 -4.05 6.15 -15.71
CA GLY A 346 -3.77 7.41 -16.41
C GLY A 346 -2.63 8.21 -15.76
N SER A 347 -2.23 9.31 -16.39
CA SER A 347 -1.11 10.14 -15.89
C SER A 347 -1.51 11.01 -14.70
N ASN A 348 -0.55 11.21 -13.76
CA ASN A 348 -0.62 12.22 -12.70
C ASN A 348 0.23 13.47 -13.03
N VAL A 349 0.88 13.52 -14.17
CA VAL A 349 1.74 14.65 -14.56
C VAL A 349 0.91 15.92 -14.68
N VAL A 350 1.32 16.95 -13.95
CA VAL A 350 0.76 18.31 -14.08
C VAL A 350 1.35 18.95 -15.34
N LYS A 351 0.47 19.38 -16.26
CA LYS A 351 0.87 19.99 -17.53
C LYS A 351 1.27 21.44 -17.37
#